data_a253ee1185a4e0d322aff457ffb8b8e5
#
_entry.id   a253ee1185a4e0d322aff457ffb8b8e5
#
_cell.length_a   1.000
_cell.length_b   1.000
_cell.length_c   1.000
_cell.angle_alpha   90.00
_cell.angle_beta   90.00
_cell.angle_gamma   90.00
#
_symmetry.space_group_name_H-M   'P 1'
#
loop_
_entity.id
_entity.type
_entity.pdbx_description
1 polymer ?
#
loop_
_entity_poly.entity_id
_entity_poly.type
_entity_poly.pdbx_seq_one_letter_code
_entity_poly.pdbx_strand_id
1 'polypeptide(L)'
;MLLTITLLVLIGGLSAIIGSIVGIGGGIIIVPTMVYLGVEHGLLHNITTQVAIGTSSVILIVTGLSSSLGYLKTKQVDIKNGSIFLFGLLPGSLLGSFISRYLTFESFNLYFGIFLIFVAILLMVRNKIKPFKIFDKPKYEKTYVDAKGKTYHYSVLPLFAFVTTFLIGILTGLFGIGGGALMTPLMLIVFRFPPHVAVGTSMMMIFFSSVMSSIGHIAQGHVAWGYAIILIISSYFGAKIGVKVNQSIKSDTVVTLLRTVMLLMGIYLIIRALI
;
A
#
# COMPACT_ATOMS: atom_id res chain seq x y z
N MET A 1 9.19 13.11 -25.62
CA MET A 1 8.08 12.13 -25.63
C MET A 1 8.54 10.69 -25.37
N LEU A 2 9.48 10.12 -26.18
CA LEU A 2 9.95 8.75 -25.97
C LEU A 2 10.59 8.53 -24.59
N LEU A 3 11.46 9.42 -24.14
CA LEU A 3 12.10 9.39 -22.82
C LEU A 3 11.07 9.36 -21.68
N THR A 4 10.04 10.22 -21.76
CA THR A 4 8.98 10.28 -20.75
C THR A 4 8.19 8.98 -20.68
N ILE A 5 7.85 8.38 -21.83
CA ILE A 5 7.17 7.09 -21.90
C ILE A 5 8.02 5.99 -21.27
N THR A 6 9.32 5.93 -21.62
CA THR A 6 10.24 4.94 -21.06
C THR A 6 10.36 5.07 -19.54
N LEU A 7 10.49 6.30 -19.03
CA LEU A 7 10.53 6.56 -17.59
C LEU A 7 9.24 6.10 -16.89
N LEU A 8 8.07 6.42 -17.45
CA LEU A 8 6.79 5.99 -16.88
C LEU A 8 6.64 4.47 -16.87
N VAL A 9 7.06 3.78 -17.94
CA VAL A 9 7.04 2.31 -17.99
C VAL A 9 7.94 1.71 -16.92
N LEU A 10 9.14 2.25 -16.73
CA LEU A 10 10.06 1.80 -15.69
C LEU A 10 9.50 2.07 -14.28
N ILE A 11 8.97 3.27 -14.03
CA ILE A 11 8.39 3.64 -12.74
C ILE A 11 7.19 2.74 -12.41
N GLY A 12 6.24 2.59 -13.34
CA GLY A 12 5.07 1.75 -13.12
C GLY A 12 5.43 0.28 -12.91
N GLY A 13 6.35 -0.25 -13.72
CA GLY A 13 6.81 -1.63 -13.60
C GLY A 13 7.56 -1.89 -12.28
N LEU A 14 8.59 -1.10 -11.97
CA LEU A 14 9.40 -1.29 -10.76
C LEU A 14 8.61 -1.05 -9.48
N SER A 15 7.77 0.01 -9.43
CA SER A 15 6.93 0.27 -8.27
C SER A 15 5.92 -0.85 -8.01
N ALA A 16 5.33 -1.42 -9.08
CA ALA A 16 4.41 -2.52 -8.96
C ALA A 16 5.12 -3.83 -8.56
N ILE A 17 6.33 -4.10 -9.06
CA ILE A 17 7.15 -5.24 -8.62
C ILE A 17 7.41 -5.14 -7.12
N ILE A 18 8.01 -4.04 -6.67
CA ILE A 18 8.35 -3.82 -5.25
C ILE A 18 7.08 -3.81 -4.41
N GLY A 19 6.06 -3.07 -4.84
CA GLY A 19 4.79 -2.95 -4.14
C GLY A 19 4.07 -4.28 -3.95
N SER A 20 4.12 -5.15 -4.95
CA SER A 20 3.51 -6.48 -4.87
C SER A 20 4.32 -7.45 -4.02
N ILE A 21 5.67 -7.39 -4.05
CA ILE A 21 6.53 -8.22 -3.19
C ILE A 21 6.26 -7.96 -1.71
N VAL A 22 6.10 -6.69 -1.32
CA VAL A 22 5.98 -6.30 0.09
C VAL A 22 4.54 -6.03 0.54
N GLY A 23 3.58 -6.02 -0.38
CA GLY A 23 2.16 -5.82 -0.06
C GLY A 23 1.76 -4.36 0.16
N ILE A 24 2.45 -3.41 -0.47
CA ILE A 24 2.17 -1.96 -0.35
C ILE A 24 1.57 -1.36 -1.64
N GLY A 25 1.46 -2.13 -2.71
CA GLY A 25 0.80 -1.74 -3.95
C GLY A 25 1.63 -0.84 -4.89
N GLY A 26 2.70 -0.23 -4.43
CA GLY A 26 3.58 0.64 -5.24
C GLY A 26 3.25 2.13 -5.17
N GLY A 27 2.13 2.54 -4.60
CA GLY A 27 1.73 3.96 -4.47
C GLY A 27 2.75 4.82 -3.74
N ILE A 28 3.44 4.26 -2.75
CA ILE A 28 4.55 4.92 -2.01
C ILE A 28 5.67 5.40 -2.96
N ILE A 29 5.87 4.71 -4.07
CA ILE A 29 6.91 5.05 -5.06
C ILE A 29 6.30 5.91 -6.17
N ILE A 30 5.11 5.56 -6.66
CA ILE A 30 4.45 6.25 -7.79
C ILE A 30 4.17 7.71 -7.44
N VAL A 31 3.54 8.00 -6.28
CA VAL A 31 3.11 9.36 -5.93
C VAL A 31 4.32 10.30 -5.82
N PRO A 32 5.35 10.04 -4.98
CA PRO A 32 6.50 10.93 -4.89
C PRO A 32 7.24 11.09 -6.22
N THR A 33 7.34 10.03 -7.03
CA THR A 33 8.02 10.09 -8.32
C THR A 33 7.24 10.92 -9.32
N MET A 34 5.91 10.81 -9.37
CA MET A 34 5.09 11.65 -10.24
C MET A 34 5.14 13.12 -9.81
N VAL A 35 5.13 13.40 -8.52
CA VAL A 35 5.27 14.75 -7.97
C VAL A 35 6.64 15.32 -8.32
N TYR A 36 7.71 14.57 -8.14
CA TYR A 36 9.08 14.96 -8.50
C TYR A 36 9.21 15.31 -9.98
N LEU A 37 8.73 14.44 -10.86
CA LEU A 37 8.83 14.65 -12.31
C LEU A 37 7.89 15.75 -12.82
N GLY A 38 6.74 15.94 -12.20
CA GLY A 38 5.73 16.92 -12.65
C GLY A 38 5.90 18.27 -12.00
N VAL A 39 5.92 18.35 -10.67
CA VAL A 39 5.92 19.61 -9.93
C VAL A 39 7.32 20.24 -9.91
N GLU A 40 8.36 19.46 -9.62
CA GLU A 40 9.72 20.02 -9.49
C GLU A 40 10.45 20.19 -10.84
N HIS A 41 10.33 19.22 -11.75
CA HIS A 41 11.10 19.21 -13.00
C HIS A 41 10.28 19.58 -14.24
N GLY A 42 8.95 19.72 -14.12
CA GLY A 42 8.10 20.08 -15.25
C GLY A 42 8.09 19.08 -16.42
N LEU A 43 8.63 17.86 -16.23
CA LEU A 43 8.68 16.81 -17.25
C LEU A 43 7.30 16.19 -17.54
N LEU A 44 6.41 16.24 -16.56
CA LEU A 44 5.02 15.83 -16.69
C LEU A 44 4.12 17.06 -16.57
N HIS A 45 3.44 17.38 -17.65
CA HIS A 45 2.57 18.57 -17.68
C HIS A 45 1.30 18.36 -16.86
N ASN A 46 0.82 19.43 -16.23
CA ASN A 46 -0.43 19.46 -15.45
C ASN A 46 -0.47 18.44 -14.28
N ILE A 47 0.66 18.10 -13.70
CA ILE A 47 0.73 17.28 -12.50
C ILE A 47 0.84 18.19 -11.27
N THR A 48 -0.18 18.10 -10.40
CA THR A 48 -0.16 18.61 -9.03
C THR A 48 -0.03 17.45 -8.07
N THR A 49 0.18 17.73 -6.78
CA THR A 49 0.20 16.68 -5.73
C THR A 49 -1.10 15.87 -5.75
N GLN A 50 -2.25 16.54 -5.86
CA GLN A 50 -3.56 15.89 -5.91
C GLN A 50 -3.73 15.02 -7.15
N VAL A 51 -3.27 15.48 -8.31
CA VAL A 51 -3.32 14.71 -9.56
C VAL A 51 -2.40 13.49 -9.49
N ALA A 52 -1.22 13.59 -8.87
CA ALA A 52 -0.34 12.45 -8.65
C ALA A 52 -0.99 11.40 -7.72
N ILE A 53 -1.62 11.85 -6.61
CA ILE A 53 -2.36 11.01 -5.66
C ILE A 53 -3.51 10.28 -6.36
N GLY A 54 -4.36 11.01 -7.08
CA GLY A 54 -5.51 10.45 -7.78
C GLY A 54 -5.10 9.48 -8.90
N THR A 55 -4.10 9.84 -9.68
CA THR A 55 -3.55 8.97 -10.73
C THR A 55 -2.98 7.67 -10.14
N SER A 56 -2.23 7.76 -9.04
CA SER A 56 -1.72 6.59 -8.32
C SER A 56 -2.86 5.68 -7.85
N SER A 57 -3.95 6.25 -7.30
CA SER A 57 -5.09 5.45 -6.85
C SER A 57 -5.69 4.60 -7.97
N VAL A 58 -5.82 5.16 -9.18
CA VAL A 58 -6.32 4.41 -10.35
C VAL A 58 -5.35 3.30 -10.77
N ILE A 59 -4.04 3.54 -10.76
CA ILE A 59 -3.02 2.54 -11.08
C ILE A 59 -3.07 1.37 -10.09
N LEU A 60 -3.28 1.70 -8.81
CA LEU A 60 -3.34 0.71 -7.74
C LEU A 60 -4.53 -0.24 -7.84
N ILE A 61 -5.61 0.12 -8.53
CA ILE A 61 -6.71 -0.81 -8.84
C ILE A 61 -6.16 -2.01 -9.62
N VAL A 62 -5.40 -1.76 -10.67
CA VAL A 62 -4.87 -2.82 -11.52
C VAL A 62 -3.74 -3.58 -10.84
N THR A 63 -2.85 -2.88 -10.14
CA THR A 63 -1.78 -3.53 -9.37
C THR A 63 -2.36 -4.43 -8.27
N GLY A 64 -3.34 -3.92 -7.50
CA GLY A 64 -4.02 -4.65 -6.43
C GLY A 64 -4.78 -5.86 -6.97
N LEU A 65 -5.55 -5.70 -8.04
CA LEU A 65 -6.29 -6.79 -8.67
C LEU A 65 -5.36 -7.89 -9.19
N SER A 66 -4.34 -7.50 -9.98
CA SER A 66 -3.40 -8.45 -10.58
C SER A 66 -2.66 -9.24 -9.50
N SER A 67 -2.18 -8.57 -8.44
CA SER A 67 -1.48 -9.22 -7.32
C SER A 67 -2.41 -10.08 -6.48
N SER A 68 -3.60 -9.57 -6.15
CA SER A 68 -4.61 -10.29 -5.36
C SER A 68 -5.00 -11.60 -6.03
N LEU A 69 -5.26 -11.59 -7.34
CA LEU A 69 -5.56 -12.81 -8.10
C LEU A 69 -4.39 -13.82 -8.07
N GLY A 70 -3.15 -13.33 -8.11
CA GLY A 70 -1.96 -14.17 -7.99
C GLY A 70 -1.85 -14.82 -6.60
N TYR A 71 -2.06 -14.05 -5.53
CA TYR A 71 -2.01 -14.55 -4.15
C TYR A 71 -3.20 -15.44 -3.77
N LEU A 72 -4.37 -15.23 -4.39
CA LEU A 72 -5.52 -16.12 -4.22
C LEU A 72 -5.24 -17.54 -4.75
N LYS A 73 -4.55 -17.66 -5.89
CA LYS A 73 -4.16 -18.97 -6.46
C LYS A 73 -3.26 -19.77 -5.53
N THR A 74 -2.45 -19.10 -4.72
CA THR A 74 -1.53 -19.74 -3.76
C THR A 74 -2.08 -19.79 -2.32
N LYS A 75 -3.38 -19.46 -2.14
CA LYS A 75 -4.07 -19.46 -0.83
C LYS A 75 -3.40 -18.56 0.22
N GLN A 76 -2.77 -17.49 -0.23
CA GLN A 76 -2.10 -16.50 0.62
C GLN A 76 -2.98 -15.27 0.91
N VAL A 77 -4.30 -15.37 0.74
CA VAL A 77 -5.27 -14.33 1.04
C VAL A 77 -6.25 -14.82 2.10
N ASP A 78 -6.34 -14.12 3.22
CA ASP A 78 -7.39 -14.34 4.22
C ASP A 78 -8.63 -13.50 3.87
N ILE A 79 -9.51 -14.04 3.04
CA ILE A 79 -10.72 -13.35 2.57
C ILE A 79 -11.62 -12.98 3.76
N LYS A 80 -11.80 -13.87 4.75
CA LYS A 80 -12.70 -13.64 5.88
C LYS A 80 -12.28 -12.42 6.73
N ASN A 81 -11.03 -12.38 7.16
CA ASN A 81 -10.54 -11.24 7.95
C ASN A 81 -10.32 -10.01 7.07
N GLY A 82 -9.92 -10.19 5.82
CA GLY A 82 -9.82 -9.11 4.83
C GLY A 82 -11.15 -8.40 4.62
N SER A 83 -12.27 -9.13 4.54
CA SER A 83 -13.60 -8.53 4.45
C SER A 83 -13.95 -7.70 5.69
N ILE A 84 -13.59 -8.17 6.90
CA ILE A 84 -13.80 -7.38 8.13
C ILE A 84 -13.04 -6.05 8.06
N PHE A 85 -11.80 -6.08 7.59
CA PHE A 85 -10.98 -4.88 7.43
C PHE A 85 -11.56 -3.91 6.37
N LEU A 86 -12.16 -4.42 5.30
CA LEU A 86 -12.76 -3.60 4.25
C LEU A 86 -13.92 -2.75 4.76
N PHE A 87 -14.69 -3.18 5.75
CA PHE A 87 -15.80 -2.39 6.29
C PHE A 87 -15.35 -1.01 6.84
N GLY A 88 -14.17 -0.93 7.46
CA GLY A 88 -13.60 0.35 7.88
C GLY A 88 -12.83 1.04 6.75
N LEU A 89 -12.02 0.27 6.01
CA LEU A 89 -11.10 0.80 5.01
C LEU A 89 -11.80 1.53 3.86
N LEU A 90 -12.93 0.99 3.36
CA LEU A 90 -13.63 1.56 2.21
C LEU A 90 -14.21 2.96 2.50
N PRO A 91 -15.05 3.16 3.53
CA PRO A 91 -15.56 4.50 3.83
C PRO A 91 -14.43 5.47 4.21
N GLY A 92 -13.40 5.00 4.93
CA GLY A 92 -12.22 5.80 5.24
C GLY A 92 -11.50 6.28 3.98
N SER A 93 -11.24 5.40 3.01
CA SER A 93 -10.52 5.76 1.78
C SER A 93 -11.28 6.74 0.89
N LEU A 94 -12.60 6.63 0.86
CA LEU A 94 -13.45 7.60 0.18
C LEU A 94 -13.38 8.98 0.86
N LEU A 95 -13.52 9.04 2.18
CA LEU A 95 -13.38 10.29 2.94
C LEU A 95 -12.00 10.91 2.77
N GLY A 96 -10.94 10.10 2.85
CA GLY A 96 -9.56 10.55 2.68
C GLY A 96 -9.31 11.17 1.31
N SER A 97 -9.90 10.63 0.25
CA SER A 97 -9.76 11.20 -1.10
C SER A 97 -10.38 12.60 -1.23
N PHE A 98 -11.45 12.91 -0.49
CA PHE A 98 -12.02 14.27 -0.44
C PHE A 98 -11.16 15.21 0.43
N ILE A 99 -10.54 14.71 1.49
CA ILE A 99 -9.65 15.50 2.35
C ILE A 99 -8.35 15.85 1.62
N SER A 100 -7.88 15.01 0.70
CA SER A 100 -6.60 15.19 -0.02
C SER A 100 -6.50 16.53 -0.77
N ARG A 101 -7.63 17.15 -1.14
CA ARG A 101 -7.68 18.48 -1.79
C ARG A 101 -7.02 19.59 -0.97
N TYR A 102 -6.91 19.43 0.36
CA TYR A 102 -6.31 20.41 1.26
C TYR A 102 -4.80 20.17 1.49
N LEU A 103 -4.22 19.11 0.93
CA LEU A 103 -2.79 18.83 1.06
C LEU A 103 -1.97 19.71 0.12
N THR A 104 -0.98 20.39 0.69
CA THR A 104 0.10 21.01 -0.10
C THR A 104 1.22 20.00 -0.33
N PHE A 105 2.12 20.31 -1.26
CA PHE A 105 3.29 19.49 -1.56
C PHE A 105 4.18 19.27 -0.32
N GLU A 106 4.49 20.35 0.38
CA GLU A 106 5.36 20.31 1.58
C GLU A 106 4.71 19.51 2.73
N SER A 107 3.42 19.78 3.00
CA SER A 107 2.66 19.03 4.00
C SER A 107 2.58 17.55 3.70
N PHE A 108 2.36 17.19 2.43
CA PHE A 108 2.34 15.80 2.00
C PHE A 108 3.67 15.11 2.28
N ASN A 109 4.79 15.68 1.80
CA ASN A 109 6.11 15.09 1.94
C ASN A 109 6.50 14.92 3.42
N LEU A 110 6.27 15.96 4.24
CA LEU A 110 6.64 15.92 5.66
C LEU A 110 5.83 14.89 6.43
N TYR A 111 4.50 14.98 6.40
CA TYR A 111 3.66 14.09 7.20
C TYR A 111 3.76 12.64 6.75
N PHE A 112 3.80 12.42 5.44
CA PHE A 112 3.90 11.07 4.92
C PHE A 112 5.30 10.47 5.17
N GLY A 113 6.36 11.27 5.04
CA GLY A 113 7.72 10.84 5.35
C GLY A 113 7.91 10.44 6.82
N ILE A 114 7.46 11.28 7.76
CA ILE A 114 7.48 10.98 9.21
C ILE A 114 6.71 9.69 9.48
N PHE A 115 5.53 9.56 8.88
CA PHE A 115 4.68 8.39 9.07
C PHE A 115 5.36 7.10 8.58
N LEU A 116 6.00 7.10 7.40
CA LEU A 116 6.72 5.94 6.88
C LEU A 116 7.89 5.52 7.78
N ILE A 117 8.67 6.48 8.29
CA ILE A 117 9.75 6.20 9.24
C ILE A 117 9.21 5.60 10.53
N PHE A 118 8.14 6.18 11.08
CA PHE A 118 7.49 5.65 12.29
C PHE A 118 7.08 4.18 12.12
N VAL A 119 6.40 3.85 11.02
CA VAL A 119 5.98 2.48 10.75
C VAL A 119 7.18 1.56 10.51
N ALA A 120 8.24 2.03 9.83
CA ALA A 120 9.46 1.25 9.64
C ALA A 120 10.14 0.92 10.98
N ILE A 121 10.20 1.89 11.91
CA ILE A 121 10.73 1.67 13.27
C ILE A 121 9.87 0.64 14.01
N LEU A 122 8.54 0.74 13.95
CA LEU A 122 7.65 -0.26 14.55
C LEU A 122 7.91 -1.67 14.00
N LEU A 123 8.16 -1.80 12.69
CA LEU A 123 8.52 -3.08 12.07
C LEU A 123 9.89 -3.59 12.55
N MET A 124 10.84 -2.71 12.89
CA MET A 124 12.14 -3.12 13.45
C MET A 124 11.99 -3.71 14.85
N VAL A 125 11.15 -3.12 15.68
CA VAL A 125 10.94 -3.57 17.06
C VAL A 125 9.84 -4.61 17.21
N ARG A 126 9.18 -4.99 16.12
CA ARG A 126 8.05 -5.93 16.08
C ARG A 126 8.25 -7.18 16.92
N ASN A 127 9.44 -7.80 16.83
CA ASN A 127 9.74 -9.05 17.53
C ASN A 127 9.92 -8.85 19.04
N LYS A 128 10.16 -7.60 19.50
CA LYS A 128 10.26 -7.22 20.92
C LYS A 128 8.90 -6.84 21.52
N ILE A 129 7.92 -6.52 20.69
CA ILE A 129 6.57 -6.15 21.13
C ILE A 129 5.84 -7.42 21.57
N LYS A 130 5.48 -7.48 22.85
CA LYS A 130 4.67 -8.60 23.38
C LYS A 130 3.29 -8.60 22.72
N PRO A 131 2.68 -9.77 22.47
CA PRO A 131 1.30 -9.85 22.00
C PRO A 131 0.36 -9.07 22.94
N PHE A 132 -0.55 -8.32 22.38
CA PHE A 132 -1.58 -7.68 23.20
C PHE A 132 -2.57 -8.75 23.65
N LYS A 133 -2.67 -9.00 24.95
CA LYS A 133 -3.57 -10.01 25.55
C LYS A 133 -5.04 -9.85 25.15
N ILE A 134 -5.45 -8.65 24.73
CA ILE A 134 -6.81 -8.36 24.27
C ILE A 134 -7.20 -9.15 23.01
N PHE A 135 -6.20 -9.64 22.25
CA PHE A 135 -6.42 -10.46 21.06
C PHE A 135 -6.43 -11.97 21.33
N ASP A 136 -6.09 -12.42 22.54
CA ASP A 136 -6.10 -13.84 22.96
C ASP A 136 -7.54 -14.32 23.23
N LYS A 137 -8.45 -14.17 22.25
CA LYS A 137 -9.81 -14.68 22.35
C LYS A 137 -9.99 -15.88 21.42
N PRO A 138 -10.22 -17.10 21.95
CA PRO A 138 -10.33 -18.34 21.15
C PRO A 138 -11.35 -18.24 20.00
N LYS A 139 -12.43 -17.48 20.21
CA LYS A 139 -13.49 -17.28 19.22
C LYS A 139 -13.01 -16.69 17.89
N TYR A 140 -11.93 -15.90 17.89
CA TYR A 140 -11.42 -15.17 16.71
C TYR A 140 -10.07 -15.70 16.25
N GLU A 141 -9.52 -16.71 16.93
CA GLU A 141 -8.23 -17.29 16.60
C GLU A 141 -8.29 -18.09 15.30
N LYS A 142 -7.28 -17.90 14.47
CA LYS A 142 -6.99 -18.70 13.29
C LYS A 142 -5.58 -19.25 13.34
N THR A 143 -5.44 -20.45 12.86
CA THR A 143 -4.15 -21.11 12.70
C THR A 143 -3.81 -21.23 11.23
N TYR A 144 -2.59 -20.90 10.88
CA TYR A 144 -2.03 -21.05 9.53
C TYR A 144 -0.69 -21.76 9.63
N VAL A 145 -0.49 -22.76 8.78
CA VAL A 145 0.79 -23.46 8.65
C VAL A 145 1.40 -23.09 7.31
N ASP A 146 2.63 -22.56 7.33
CA ASP A 146 3.33 -22.19 6.11
C ASP A 146 3.91 -23.44 5.39
N ALA A 147 4.45 -23.23 4.18
CA ALA A 147 5.06 -24.31 3.39
C ALA A 147 6.27 -24.98 4.05
N LYS A 148 6.82 -24.37 5.12
CA LYS A 148 7.94 -24.91 5.92
C LYS A 148 7.51 -25.59 7.21
N GLY A 149 6.19 -25.75 7.43
CA GLY A 149 5.64 -26.37 8.65
C GLY A 149 5.59 -25.43 9.86
N LYS A 150 5.90 -24.13 9.72
CA LYS A 150 5.80 -23.16 10.81
C LYS A 150 4.34 -22.77 11.03
N THR A 151 3.87 -22.98 12.26
CA THR A 151 2.51 -22.63 12.69
C THR A 151 2.45 -21.18 13.18
N TYR A 152 1.45 -20.46 12.72
CA TYR A 152 1.14 -19.09 13.14
C TYR A 152 -0.26 -19.04 13.73
N HIS A 153 -0.39 -18.37 14.87
CA HIS A 153 -1.67 -18.07 15.52
C HIS A 153 -1.94 -16.58 15.42
N TYR A 154 -3.08 -16.19 14.91
CA TYR A 154 -3.47 -14.80 14.76
C TYR A 154 -4.97 -14.63 14.97
N SER A 155 -5.38 -13.48 15.47
CA SER A 155 -6.78 -13.17 15.72
C SER A 155 -7.14 -11.74 15.34
N VAL A 156 -8.40 -11.52 14.96
CA VAL A 156 -8.91 -10.21 14.54
C VAL A 156 -10.17 -9.89 15.33
N LEU A 157 -10.10 -8.87 16.20
CA LEU A 157 -11.28 -8.33 16.88
C LEU A 157 -12.01 -7.37 15.91
N PRO A 158 -13.29 -7.64 15.55
CA PRO A 158 -13.96 -6.88 14.51
C PRO A 158 -14.08 -5.38 14.78
N LEU A 159 -14.41 -4.97 16.01
CA LEU A 159 -14.56 -3.55 16.36
C LEU A 159 -13.21 -2.80 16.29
N PHE A 160 -12.15 -3.40 16.84
CA PHE A 160 -10.82 -2.80 16.77
C PHE A 160 -10.32 -2.74 15.33
N ALA A 161 -10.57 -3.80 14.55
CA ALA A 161 -10.26 -3.86 13.13
C ALA A 161 -10.98 -2.74 12.37
N PHE A 162 -12.28 -2.53 12.59
CA PHE A 162 -13.04 -1.47 11.95
C PHE A 162 -12.45 -0.07 12.23
N VAL A 163 -12.23 0.27 13.50
CA VAL A 163 -11.71 1.59 13.87
C VAL A 163 -10.32 1.84 13.28
N THR A 164 -9.41 0.88 13.43
CA THR A 164 -8.04 1.02 12.92
C THR A 164 -8.01 1.09 11.38
N THR A 165 -8.81 0.27 10.70
CA THR A 165 -8.84 0.27 9.23
C THR A 165 -9.58 1.47 8.67
N PHE A 166 -10.56 2.05 9.40
CA PHE A 166 -11.17 3.31 9.02
C PHE A 166 -10.16 4.46 9.02
N LEU A 167 -9.35 4.59 10.07
CA LEU A 167 -8.29 5.60 10.14
C LEU A 167 -7.23 5.36 9.04
N ILE A 168 -6.82 4.10 8.83
CA ILE A 168 -5.93 3.75 7.72
C ILE A 168 -6.58 4.08 6.37
N GLY A 169 -7.87 3.86 6.23
CA GLY A 169 -8.62 4.22 5.03
C GLY A 169 -8.50 5.71 4.72
N ILE A 170 -8.71 6.57 5.72
CA ILE A 170 -8.54 8.04 5.56
C ILE A 170 -7.12 8.36 5.05
N LEU A 171 -6.08 7.83 5.69
CA LEU A 171 -4.70 8.03 5.26
C LEU A 171 -4.44 7.48 3.84
N THR A 172 -5.08 6.37 3.50
CA THR A 172 -5.01 5.76 2.17
C THR A 172 -5.55 6.66 1.07
N GLY A 173 -6.75 7.17 1.26
CA GLY A 173 -7.37 8.09 0.32
C GLY A 173 -6.64 9.41 0.23
N LEU A 174 -6.15 9.89 1.37
CA LEU A 174 -5.43 11.15 1.49
C LEU A 174 -4.08 11.13 0.76
N PHE A 175 -3.32 10.03 0.85
CA PHE A 175 -1.98 9.91 0.26
C PHE A 175 -1.93 9.11 -1.05
N GLY A 176 -3.02 8.50 -1.49
CA GLY A 176 -3.06 7.73 -2.74
C GLY A 176 -2.21 6.46 -2.76
N ILE A 177 -2.02 5.83 -1.60
CA ILE A 177 -1.12 4.68 -1.41
C ILE A 177 -1.82 3.33 -1.38
N GLY A 178 -3.15 3.31 -1.54
CA GLY A 178 -3.95 2.08 -1.61
C GLY A 178 -4.04 1.28 -0.30
N GLY A 179 -3.70 1.86 0.86
CA GLY A 179 -3.83 1.23 2.18
C GLY A 179 -2.80 0.15 2.52
N GLY A 180 -2.19 -0.47 1.54
CA GLY A 180 -1.27 -1.58 1.77
C GLY A 180 -0.05 -1.23 2.61
N ALA A 181 0.46 -0.01 2.44
CA ALA A 181 1.58 0.49 3.23
C ALA A 181 1.33 0.44 4.74
N LEU A 182 0.09 0.57 5.14
CA LEU A 182 -0.35 0.61 6.52
C LEU A 182 -0.93 -0.72 6.98
N MET A 183 -1.69 -1.37 6.08
CA MET A 183 -2.36 -2.62 6.41
C MET A 183 -1.38 -3.78 6.59
N THR A 184 -0.35 -3.88 5.74
CA THR A 184 0.66 -4.92 5.90
C THR A 184 1.37 -4.83 7.25
N PRO A 185 1.95 -3.68 7.68
CA PRO A 185 2.49 -3.52 9.02
C PRO A 185 1.48 -3.77 10.14
N LEU A 186 0.26 -3.26 10.04
CA LEU A 186 -0.79 -3.49 11.03
C LEU A 186 -1.06 -5.00 11.22
N MET A 187 -1.25 -5.73 10.12
CA MET A 187 -1.45 -7.17 10.17
C MET A 187 -0.25 -7.90 10.76
N LEU A 188 0.97 -7.48 10.45
CA LEU A 188 2.19 -8.10 10.95
C LEU A 188 2.44 -7.84 12.44
N ILE A 189 2.20 -6.61 12.91
CA ILE A 189 2.55 -6.16 14.27
C ILE A 189 1.42 -6.45 15.25
N VAL A 190 0.21 -6.03 14.91
CA VAL A 190 -0.94 -6.06 15.81
C VAL A 190 -1.66 -7.40 15.75
N PHE A 191 -2.04 -7.83 14.55
CA PHE A 191 -2.83 -9.04 14.34
C PHE A 191 -1.99 -10.31 14.16
N ARG A 192 -0.65 -10.21 14.10
CA ARG A 192 0.30 -11.34 14.03
C ARG A 192 0.11 -12.25 12.81
N PHE A 193 -0.38 -11.72 11.71
CA PHE A 193 -0.49 -12.49 10.46
C PHE A 193 0.85 -13.05 10.00
N PRO A 194 0.85 -14.23 9.35
CA PRO A 194 2.02 -14.71 8.61
C PRO A 194 2.39 -13.71 7.51
N PRO A 195 3.68 -13.42 7.25
CA PRO A 195 4.08 -12.38 6.32
C PRO A 195 3.48 -12.50 4.91
N HIS A 196 3.52 -13.69 4.30
CA HIS A 196 2.94 -13.89 2.97
C HIS A 196 1.42 -13.71 2.94
N VAL A 197 0.72 -14.13 4.02
CA VAL A 197 -0.74 -13.94 4.13
C VAL A 197 -1.07 -12.46 4.36
N ALA A 198 -0.27 -11.75 5.14
CA ALA A 198 -0.42 -10.30 5.31
C ALA A 198 -0.26 -9.56 3.98
N VAL A 199 0.76 -9.90 3.18
CA VAL A 199 0.99 -9.32 1.86
C VAL A 199 -0.17 -9.62 0.91
N GLY A 200 -0.57 -10.89 0.77
CA GLY A 200 -1.65 -11.28 -0.13
C GLY A 200 -3.00 -10.64 0.25
N THR A 201 -3.34 -10.64 1.55
CA THR A 201 -4.57 -10.01 2.07
C THR A 201 -4.53 -8.49 1.88
N SER A 202 -3.38 -7.86 2.09
CA SER A 202 -3.17 -6.44 1.84
C SER A 202 -3.40 -6.07 0.37
N MET A 203 -2.91 -6.88 -0.58
CA MET A 203 -3.13 -6.61 -2.01
C MET A 203 -4.61 -6.68 -2.40
N MET A 204 -5.38 -7.58 -1.81
CA MET A 204 -6.84 -7.59 -1.95
C MET A 204 -7.46 -6.30 -1.39
N MET A 205 -7.02 -5.85 -0.25
CA MET A 205 -7.52 -4.62 0.38
C MET A 205 -7.16 -3.39 -0.44
N ILE A 206 -5.93 -3.33 -1.01
CA ILE A 206 -5.50 -2.28 -1.93
C ILE A 206 -6.45 -2.19 -3.13
N PHE A 207 -6.79 -3.31 -3.74
CA PHE A 207 -7.73 -3.30 -4.86
C PHE A 207 -9.03 -2.59 -4.51
N PHE A 208 -9.71 -3.02 -3.45
CA PHE A 208 -11.00 -2.44 -3.08
C PHE A 208 -10.90 -0.99 -2.59
N SER A 209 -9.90 -0.68 -1.75
CA SER A 209 -9.72 0.69 -1.23
C SER A 209 -9.31 1.68 -2.33
N SER A 210 -8.54 1.23 -3.32
CA SER A 210 -8.14 2.07 -4.44
C SER A 210 -9.33 2.34 -5.38
N VAL A 211 -10.27 1.40 -5.54
CA VAL A 211 -11.53 1.66 -6.24
C VAL A 211 -12.28 2.80 -5.56
N MET A 212 -12.47 2.72 -4.22
CA MET A 212 -13.19 3.76 -3.48
C MET A 212 -12.46 5.11 -3.49
N SER A 213 -11.14 5.11 -3.29
CA SER A 213 -10.32 6.32 -3.36
C SER A 213 -10.37 6.93 -4.76
N SER A 214 -10.30 6.12 -5.82
CA SER A 214 -10.34 6.60 -7.20
C SER A 214 -11.68 7.26 -7.54
N ILE A 215 -12.80 6.76 -7.02
CA ILE A 215 -14.11 7.39 -7.20
C ILE A 215 -14.05 8.85 -6.72
N GLY A 216 -13.51 9.09 -5.52
CA GLY A 216 -13.39 10.42 -4.97
C GLY A 216 -12.43 11.31 -5.77
N HIS A 217 -11.28 10.80 -6.21
CA HIS A 217 -10.32 11.58 -7.00
C HIS A 217 -10.80 11.85 -8.43
N ILE A 218 -11.50 10.90 -9.07
CA ILE A 218 -12.11 11.09 -10.40
C ILE A 218 -13.20 12.16 -10.32
N ALA A 219 -14.05 12.12 -9.28
CA ALA A 219 -15.09 13.13 -9.09
C ALA A 219 -14.53 14.55 -8.90
N GLN A 220 -13.29 14.68 -8.43
CA GLN A 220 -12.58 15.95 -8.27
C GLN A 220 -11.73 16.34 -9.50
N GLY A 221 -11.69 15.51 -10.56
CA GLY A 221 -10.86 15.76 -11.74
C GLY A 221 -9.34 15.54 -11.50
N HIS A 222 -8.96 14.85 -10.42
CA HIS A 222 -7.57 14.66 -10.00
C HIS A 222 -6.93 13.42 -10.65
N VAL A 223 -7.16 13.15 -11.94
CA VAL A 223 -6.55 12.00 -12.64
C VAL A 223 -5.96 12.42 -13.97
N ALA A 224 -4.67 12.20 -14.16
CA ALA A 224 -3.96 12.40 -15.42
C ALA A 224 -4.04 11.14 -16.30
N TRP A 225 -5.15 10.96 -17.02
CA TRP A 225 -5.47 9.74 -17.77
C TRP A 225 -4.38 9.35 -18.78
N GLY A 226 -3.75 10.32 -19.45
CA GLY A 226 -2.68 10.04 -20.41
C GLY A 226 -1.50 9.31 -19.80
N TYR A 227 -1.07 9.70 -18.59
CA TYR A 227 0.00 9.03 -17.87
C TYR A 227 -0.49 7.75 -17.17
N ALA A 228 -1.74 7.77 -16.68
CA ALA A 228 -2.32 6.62 -16.00
C ALA A 228 -2.32 5.36 -16.88
N ILE A 229 -2.70 5.47 -18.15
CA ILE A 229 -2.77 4.32 -19.07
C ILE A 229 -1.41 3.63 -19.21
N ILE A 230 -0.33 4.41 -19.39
CA ILE A 230 1.03 3.86 -19.54
C ILE A 230 1.46 3.14 -18.24
N LEU A 231 1.22 3.79 -17.09
CA LEU A 231 1.55 3.27 -15.77
C LEU A 231 0.71 2.03 -15.43
N ILE A 232 -0.56 1.96 -15.81
CA ILE A 232 -1.44 0.81 -15.62
C ILE A 232 -0.91 -0.42 -16.36
N ILE A 233 -0.55 -0.26 -17.64
CA ILE A 233 -0.05 -1.37 -18.46
C ILE A 233 1.25 -1.92 -17.85
N SER A 234 2.21 -1.06 -17.54
CA SER A 234 3.49 -1.48 -16.95
C SER A 234 3.32 -2.09 -15.55
N SER A 235 2.42 -1.51 -14.72
CA SER A 235 2.13 -2.01 -13.38
C SER A 235 1.46 -3.38 -13.38
N TYR A 236 0.62 -3.68 -14.36
CA TYR A 236 0.01 -5.00 -14.49
C TYR A 236 1.06 -6.12 -14.64
N PHE A 237 2.04 -5.91 -15.53
CA PHE A 237 3.13 -6.88 -15.70
C PHE A 237 4.06 -6.90 -14.48
N GLY A 238 4.40 -5.73 -13.94
CA GLY A 238 5.20 -5.61 -12.73
C GLY A 238 4.58 -6.34 -11.53
N ALA A 239 3.27 -6.21 -11.35
CA ALA A 239 2.54 -6.88 -10.29
C ALA A 239 2.64 -8.41 -10.38
N LYS A 240 2.49 -8.99 -11.56
CA LYS A 240 2.65 -10.44 -11.77
C LYS A 240 4.06 -10.93 -11.44
N ILE A 241 5.08 -10.18 -11.86
CA ILE A 241 6.47 -10.49 -11.53
C ILE A 241 6.67 -10.42 -10.02
N GLY A 242 6.20 -9.34 -9.37
CA GLY A 242 6.33 -9.14 -7.92
C GLY A 242 5.69 -10.26 -7.10
N VAL A 243 4.50 -10.73 -7.47
CA VAL A 243 3.85 -11.89 -6.83
C VAL A 243 4.71 -13.14 -6.96
N LYS A 244 5.21 -13.45 -8.16
CA LYS A 244 6.06 -14.62 -8.40
C LYS A 244 7.34 -14.57 -7.57
N VAL A 245 7.97 -13.39 -7.48
CA VAL A 245 9.16 -13.18 -6.64
C VAL A 245 8.83 -13.36 -5.16
N ASN A 246 7.73 -12.76 -4.66
CA ASN A 246 7.31 -12.92 -3.26
C ASN A 246 7.15 -14.39 -2.87
N GLN A 247 6.56 -15.21 -3.73
CA GLN A 247 6.37 -16.64 -3.48
C GLN A 247 7.67 -17.43 -3.40
N SER A 248 8.75 -16.92 -3.99
CA SER A 248 10.07 -17.57 -4.04
C SER A 248 10.99 -17.18 -2.86
N ILE A 249 10.70 -16.07 -2.18
CA ILE A 249 11.55 -15.55 -1.09
C ILE A 249 11.05 -15.97 0.29
N LYS A 250 11.93 -15.84 1.30
CA LYS A 250 11.60 -16.18 2.69
C LYS A 250 10.74 -15.08 3.33
N SER A 251 9.87 -15.46 4.28
CA SER A 251 9.01 -14.53 5.03
C SER A 251 9.79 -13.39 5.69
N ASP A 252 10.96 -13.65 6.25
CA ASP A 252 11.79 -12.61 6.89
C ASP A 252 12.36 -11.63 5.86
N THR A 253 12.65 -12.10 4.64
CA THR A 253 13.07 -11.24 3.53
C THR A 253 11.97 -10.28 3.11
N VAL A 254 10.71 -10.75 3.04
CA VAL A 254 9.54 -9.89 2.75
C VAL A 254 9.45 -8.74 3.75
N VAL A 255 9.55 -9.04 5.05
CA VAL A 255 9.47 -8.03 6.11
C VAL A 255 10.67 -7.07 6.07
N THR A 256 11.87 -7.59 5.76
CA THR A 256 13.07 -6.75 5.61
C THR A 256 12.93 -5.81 4.43
N LEU A 257 12.48 -6.29 3.27
CA LEU A 257 12.22 -5.45 2.10
C LEU A 257 11.17 -4.37 2.39
N LEU A 258 10.05 -4.75 3.03
CA LEU A 258 9.02 -3.79 3.43
C LEU A 258 9.61 -2.65 4.28
N ARG A 259 10.34 -2.99 5.33
CA ARG A 259 11.00 -2.04 6.22
C ARG A 259 11.99 -1.14 5.49
N THR A 260 12.83 -1.71 4.62
CA THR A 260 13.84 -0.97 3.87
C THR A 260 13.20 0.03 2.91
N VAL A 261 12.18 -0.38 2.16
CA VAL A 261 11.44 0.52 1.26
C VAL A 261 10.81 1.67 2.02
N MET A 262 10.16 1.39 3.16
CA MET A 262 9.52 2.44 3.97
C MET A 262 10.54 3.43 4.55
N LEU A 263 11.71 2.94 5.02
CA LEU A 263 12.78 3.82 5.52
C LEU A 263 13.34 4.72 4.43
N LEU A 264 13.73 4.14 3.29
CA LEU A 264 14.31 4.89 2.19
C LEU A 264 13.35 5.95 1.65
N MET A 265 12.08 5.59 1.45
CA MET A 265 11.06 6.52 0.98
C MET A 265 10.73 7.58 2.03
N GLY A 266 10.67 7.21 3.32
CA GLY A 266 10.42 8.17 4.40
C GLY A 266 11.54 9.19 4.52
N ILE A 267 12.81 8.78 4.47
CA ILE A 267 13.97 9.68 4.47
C ILE A 267 13.95 10.58 3.23
N TYR A 268 13.71 10.03 2.05
CA TYR A 268 13.62 10.79 0.81
C TYR A 268 12.56 11.91 0.91
N LEU A 269 11.36 11.59 1.39
CA LEU A 269 10.26 12.55 1.51
C LEU A 269 10.56 13.66 2.53
N ILE A 270 11.17 13.33 3.67
CA ILE A 270 11.54 14.35 4.67
C ILE A 270 12.60 15.29 4.11
N ILE A 271 13.64 14.76 3.45
CA ILE A 271 14.66 15.59 2.81
C ILE A 271 13.99 16.55 1.81
N ARG A 272 13.04 16.04 1.01
CA ARG A 272 12.29 16.86 0.05
C ARG A 272 11.33 17.88 0.65
N ALA A 273 10.90 17.68 1.90
CA ALA A 273 10.08 18.66 2.61
C ALA A 273 10.90 19.81 3.23
N LEU A 274 12.21 19.58 3.39
CA LEU A 274 13.11 20.55 4.06
C LEU A 274 13.95 21.38 3.08
N ILE A 275 14.03 20.93 1.80
CA ILE A 275 14.73 21.64 0.72
C ILE A 275 13.73 22.35 -0.18
#